data_82325214e5dca93a1c9f5480e7c4b692
#
_entry.id   82325214e5dca93a1c9f5480e7c4b692
#
_cell.length_a   1.000
_cell.length_b   1.000
_cell.length_c   1.000
_cell.angle_alpha   90.00
_cell.angle_beta   90.00
_cell.angle_gamma   90.00
#
_symmetry.space_group_name_H-M   'P 1'
#
loop_
_entity.id
_entity.type
_entity.pdbx_description
1 polymer ?
#
loop_
_entity_poly.entity_id
_entity_poly.type
_entity_poly.pdbx_seq_one_letter_code
_entity_poly.pdbx_strand_id
1 'polypeptide(L)'
;MPATLHLFSPFLPKIHPLNPTPFSCKPPNLSTTARPFSVTMSSSSSRPQYEMKRSMMRNDVDELVACHVNRIHLNIKDSSMQSFKLVDSSLASVAPLEAILFDIDGTLVDSDPIHYYAFREMLQEVGFNGGEPISEEFFIKNISGMHNEELCHVLFPDWDLQRARKFLDDKEVMFRKLAAEQLKPVAGLDKLCKWVEDRGLKRAAVTNAPRPNAEMIISLLGLEKFFQLVVIGSECDRAKPFPDPYLKALQGLGVSSGSTFVFEDSTSGINAGVAAGMPVVGLATRNPEKLLLDAGTTMVIKDYTESIYGLL
;
A
#
# COMPACT_ATOMS: atom_id res chain seq x y z
N MET A 1 58.12 -12.41 27.29
CA MET A 1 58.25 -12.76 25.85
C MET A 1 56.92 -12.41 25.19
N PRO A 2 56.83 -11.42 24.31
CA PRO A 2 55.58 -11.04 23.66
C PRO A 2 55.37 -11.86 22.40
N ALA A 3 54.13 -12.32 22.19
CA ALA A 3 53.69 -13.05 21.03
C ALA A 3 53.35 -12.07 19.88
N THR A 4 53.92 -12.33 18.73
CA THR A 4 53.80 -11.56 17.48
C THR A 4 52.48 -11.92 16.77
N LEU A 5 51.59 -10.96 16.54
CA LEU A 5 50.42 -11.12 15.69
C LEU A 5 50.83 -10.96 14.23
N HIS A 6 50.62 -12.00 13.41
CA HIS A 6 50.68 -11.91 11.96
C HIS A 6 49.35 -11.43 11.38
N LEU A 7 49.40 -10.26 10.73
CA LEU A 7 48.30 -9.69 9.91
C LEU A 7 48.34 -10.40 8.52
N PHE A 8 47.27 -11.13 8.21
CA PHE A 8 47.04 -11.62 6.85
C PHE A 8 46.24 -10.53 6.08
N SER A 9 46.85 -10.08 4.98
CA SER A 9 46.23 -9.21 3.98
C SER A 9 45.50 -10.07 2.94
N PRO A 10 44.23 -9.78 2.55
CA PRO A 10 43.63 -10.50 1.43
C PRO A 10 44.03 -9.89 0.08
N PHE A 11 44.51 -10.71 -0.82
CA PHE A 11 44.78 -10.39 -2.22
C PHE A 11 43.47 -10.10 -2.95
N LEU A 12 43.38 -8.93 -3.57
CA LEU A 12 42.36 -8.59 -4.57
C LEU A 12 42.91 -8.93 -5.98
N PRO A 13 42.17 -9.65 -6.83
CA PRO A 13 42.54 -9.83 -8.22
C PRO A 13 42.28 -8.56 -9.04
N LYS A 14 43.29 -8.14 -9.80
CA LYS A 14 43.18 -7.04 -10.78
C LYS A 14 42.33 -7.47 -11.97
N ILE A 15 41.26 -6.76 -12.24
CA ILE A 15 40.45 -6.90 -13.45
C ILE A 15 40.97 -5.92 -14.50
N HIS A 16 41.37 -6.45 -15.67
CA HIS A 16 41.76 -5.66 -16.84
C HIS A 16 40.50 -5.16 -17.56
N PRO A 17 40.50 -3.91 -18.10
CA PRO A 17 39.39 -3.41 -18.86
C PRO A 17 39.42 -4.00 -20.30
N LEU A 18 38.26 -4.55 -20.71
CA LEU A 18 37.98 -4.92 -22.10
C LEU A 18 37.46 -3.71 -22.85
N ASN A 19 38.07 -3.36 -23.98
CA ASN A 19 37.67 -2.30 -24.91
C ASN A 19 36.34 -2.65 -25.57
N PRO A 20 35.40 -1.68 -25.70
CA PRO A 20 34.21 -1.88 -26.51
C PRO A 20 34.47 -1.54 -27.98
N THR A 21 34.16 -2.47 -28.86
CA THR A 21 34.04 -2.25 -30.31
C THR A 21 32.65 -1.68 -30.64
N PRO A 22 32.51 -0.71 -31.54
CA PRO A 22 31.22 -0.15 -31.87
C PRO A 22 30.47 -1.00 -32.89
N PHE A 23 29.31 -1.55 -32.52
CA PHE A 23 28.37 -2.13 -33.49
C PHE A 23 27.44 -1.03 -34.02
N SER A 24 27.56 -0.79 -35.32
CA SER A 24 26.67 0.08 -36.11
C SER A 24 25.44 -0.74 -36.56
N CYS A 25 24.25 -0.42 -36.10
CA CYS A 25 23.00 -0.93 -36.65
C CYS A 25 22.23 0.18 -37.33
N LYS A 26 22.08 0.09 -38.66
CA LYS A 26 21.17 0.92 -39.48
C LYS A 26 19.71 0.44 -39.24
N PRO A 27 18.73 1.36 -39.21
CA PRO A 27 17.32 0.99 -39.14
C PRO A 27 16.79 0.49 -40.50
N PRO A 28 15.83 -0.44 -40.53
CA PRO A 28 15.16 -0.87 -41.75
C PRO A 28 14.13 0.16 -42.22
N ASN A 29 14.12 0.42 -43.55
CA ASN A 29 13.14 1.22 -44.25
C ASN A 29 11.76 0.59 -44.23
N LEU A 30 10.76 1.29 -43.73
CA LEU A 30 9.35 0.97 -43.91
C LEU A 30 8.81 1.75 -45.12
N SER A 31 8.48 1.02 -46.18
CA SER A 31 7.76 1.56 -47.32
C SER A 31 6.27 1.65 -47.03
N THR A 32 5.72 2.85 -47.13
CA THR A 32 4.29 3.14 -47.11
C THR A 32 3.62 2.76 -48.43
N THR A 33 2.60 1.85 -48.38
CA THR A 33 1.55 1.78 -49.42
C THR A 33 0.20 1.69 -48.75
N ALA A 34 -0.48 2.82 -48.65
CA ALA A 34 -1.88 2.92 -48.30
C ALA A 34 -2.76 2.55 -49.51
N ARG A 35 -3.71 1.64 -49.33
CA ARG A 35 -4.87 1.50 -50.24
C ARG A 35 -6.14 1.90 -49.48
N PRO A 36 -7.03 2.68 -50.10
CA PRO A 36 -8.29 3.08 -49.50
C PRO A 36 -9.35 1.96 -49.62
N PHE A 37 -9.98 1.62 -48.51
CA PHE A 37 -11.21 0.81 -48.52
C PHE A 37 -12.41 1.75 -48.53
N SER A 38 -13.20 1.67 -49.61
CA SER A 38 -14.51 2.26 -49.71
C SER A 38 -15.54 1.32 -49.08
N VAL A 39 -16.31 1.77 -48.10
CA VAL A 39 -17.46 1.07 -47.57
C VAL A 39 -18.73 1.75 -48.03
N THR A 40 -19.51 1.05 -48.88
CA THR A 40 -20.86 1.44 -49.28
C THR A 40 -21.85 1.15 -48.13
N MET A 41 -22.60 2.18 -47.74
CA MET A 41 -23.75 2.05 -46.82
C MET A 41 -24.90 1.38 -47.52
N SER A 42 -25.42 0.29 -46.93
CA SER A 42 -26.78 -0.19 -47.17
C SER A 42 -27.58 -0.02 -45.87
N SER A 43 -28.69 0.71 -45.99
CA SER A 43 -29.69 0.96 -44.96
C SER A 43 -30.57 -0.25 -44.74
N SER A 44 -30.66 -0.76 -43.49
CA SER A 44 -31.90 -1.42 -43.01
C SER A 44 -32.06 -1.27 -41.53
N SER A 45 -33.26 -0.83 -41.19
CA SER A 45 -33.75 -0.46 -39.85
C SER A 45 -33.88 -1.66 -38.91
N SER A 46 -33.37 -1.53 -37.69
CA SER A 46 -33.95 -2.12 -36.48
C SER A 46 -33.27 -1.58 -35.22
N ARG A 47 -33.79 -0.50 -34.70
CA ARG A 47 -33.76 -0.11 -33.26
C ARG A 47 -35.24 -0.10 -32.84
N PRO A 48 -35.67 -0.63 -31.70
CA PRO A 48 -35.47 -0.03 -30.39
C PRO A 48 -35.70 -0.99 -29.21
N GLN A 49 -34.77 -1.54 -28.58
CA GLN A 49 -34.97 -2.14 -27.24
C GLN A 49 -33.80 -1.85 -26.26
N TYR A 50 -32.65 -1.44 -26.75
CA TYR A 50 -31.47 -1.23 -25.92
C TYR A 50 -31.37 0.20 -25.35
N GLU A 51 -31.96 1.19 -26.01
CA GLU A 51 -31.97 2.58 -25.56
C GLU A 51 -32.96 2.82 -24.42
N MET A 52 -34.07 2.10 -24.37
CA MET A 52 -35.09 2.26 -23.31
C MET A 52 -34.59 1.74 -21.94
N LYS A 53 -33.81 0.66 -21.91
CA LYS A 53 -33.19 0.18 -20.66
C LYS A 53 -32.06 1.08 -20.15
N ARG A 54 -31.32 1.74 -21.05
CA ARG A 54 -30.25 2.66 -20.69
C ARG A 54 -30.77 4.00 -20.19
N SER A 55 -31.93 4.44 -20.66
CA SER A 55 -32.63 5.63 -20.18
C SER A 55 -33.24 5.44 -18.78
N MET A 56 -33.85 4.26 -18.51
CA MET A 56 -34.37 3.94 -17.18
C MET A 56 -33.28 3.85 -16.11
N MET A 57 -32.13 3.20 -16.44
CA MET A 57 -31.03 3.11 -15.49
C MET A 57 -30.31 4.45 -15.23
N ARG A 58 -30.34 5.39 -16.17
CA ARG A 58 -29.79 6.75 -15.92
C ARG A 58 -30.68 7.58 -15.02
N ASN A 59 -32.00 7.49 -15.17
CA ASN A 59 -32.92 8.24 -14.32
C ASN A 59 -32.86 7.79 -12.85
N ASP A 60 -32.67 6.49 -12.59
CA ASP A 60 -32.55 5.97 -11.22
C ASP A 60 -31.21 6.40 -10.55
N VAL A 61 -30.13 6.51 -11.32
CA VAL A 61 -28.84 6.98 -10.80
C VAL A 61 -28.85 8.48 -10.58
N ASP A 62 -29.47 9.26 -11.50
CA ASP A 62 -29.57 10.71 -11.35
C ASP A 62 -30.51 11.11 -10.22
N GLU A 63 -31.57 10.34 -9.93
CA GLU A 63 -32.46 10.57 -8.80
C GLU A 63 -31.81 10.21 -7.46
N LEU A 64 -30.98 9.16 -7.41
CA LEU A 64 -30.16 8.80 -6.24
C LEU A 64 -29.06 9.84 -5.97
N VAL A 65 -28.40 10.34 -7.01
CA VAL A 65 -27.40 11.42 -6.89
C VAL A 65 -28.06 12.73 -6.50
N ALA A 66 -29.23 13.08 -7.07
CA ALA A 66 -29.99 14.28 -6.70
C ALA A 66 -30.50 14.22 -5.25
N CYS A 67 -30.89 13.04 -4.77
CA CYS A 67 -31.30 12.85 -3.38
C CYS A 67 -30.13 12.98 -2.39
N HIS A 68 -28.94 12.53 -2.77
CA HIS A 68 -27.71 12.70 -1.98
C HIS A 68 -27.21 14.15 -2.00
N VAL A 69 -27.21 14.80 -3.16
CA VAL A 69 -26.76 16.20 -3.31
C VAL A 69 -27.73 17.18 -2.62
N ASN A 70 -29.05 16.96 -2.68
CA ASN A 70 -30.02 17.79 -1.95
C ASN A 70 -29.94 17.61 -0.42
N ARG A 71 -29.50 16.46 0.07
CA ARG A 71 -29.27 16.25 1.51
C ARG A 71 -27.99 16.96 1.99
N ILE A 72 -27.03 17.19 1.10
CA ILE A 72 -25.79 17.95 1.37
C ILE A 72 -26.08 19.49 1.31
N HIS A 73 -27.00 19.97 0.45
CA HIS A 73 -27.24 21.41 0.28
C HIS A 73 -28.12 22.04 1.34
N LEU A 74 -28.86 21.27 2.15
CA LEU A 74 -29.73 21.81 3.21
C LEU A 74 -29.02 22.10 4.54
N ASN A 75 -27.73 21.82 4.68
CA ASN A 75 -26.98 21.96 5.93
C ASN A 75 -25.81 22.97 5.90
N ILE A 76 -25.68 23.82 4.85
CA ILE A 76 -24.60 24.81 4.80
C ILE A 76 -25.15 26.17 5.23
N LYS A 77 -25.50 26.35 6.49
CA LYS A 77 -25.73 27.68 7.10
C LYS A 77 -25.24 27.84 8.55
N ASP A 78 -24.31 26.98 9.00
CA ASP A 78 -23.63 27.23 10.28
C ASP A 78 -22.22 26.61 10.26
N SER A 79 -21.22 27.41 9.86
CA SER A 79 -19.91 26.94 9.44
C SER A 79 -18.89 26.74 10.58
N SER A 80 -19.29 26.76 11.84
CA SER A 80 -18.35 26.60 12.98
C SER A 80 -18.62 25.41 13.92
N MET A 81 -19.71 24.66 13.73
CA MET A 81 -20.01 23.46 14.54
C MET A 81 -20.30 22.20 13.73
N GLN A 82 -20.26 22.25 12.41
CA GLN A 82 -20.72 21.14 11.56
C GLN A 82 -19.62 20.19 11.08
N SER A 83 -18.34 20.56 11.12
CA SER A 83 -17.27 19.60 10.78
C SER A 83 -17.16 18.47 11.81
N PHE A 84 -17.55 18.67 13.06
CA PHE A 84 -17.54 17.61 14.09
C PHE A 84 -18.68 16.58 13.95
N LYS A 85 -19.84 16.95 13.38
CA LYS A 85 -20.99 16.04 13.27
C LYS A 85 -20.97 15.09 12.06
N LEU A 86 -20.20 15.41 11.01
CA LEU A 86 -20.08 14.55 9.82
C LEU A 86 -19.09 13.40 10.04
N VAL A 87 -18.12 13.59 10.93
CA VAL A 87 -17.13 12.56 11.28
C VAL A 87 -17.76 11.50 12.21
N ASP A 88 -18.73 11.90 13.05
CA ASP A 88 -19.39 11.02 14.03
C ASP A 88 -20.30 9.94 13.38
N SER A 89 -20.70 10.12 12.11
CA SER A 89 -21.61 9.18 11.46
C SER A 89 -20.93 8.04 10.72
N SER A 90 -19.62 8.13 10.43
CA SER A 90 -18.96 7.18 9.53
C SER A 90 -18.42 5.93 10.24
N LEU A 91 -17.97 6.06 11.48
CA LEU A 91 -17.55 4.92 12.31
C LEU A 91 -18.69 4.40 13.22
N ALA A 92 -19.74 5.19 13.47
CA ALA A 92 -20.93 4.74 14.17
C ALA A 92 -21.64 3.53 13.51
N SER A 93 -21.33 3.25 12.24
CA SER A 93 -21.80 2.05 11.52
C SER A 93 -21.12 0.76 12.00
N VAL A 94 -20.04 0.84 12.76
CA VAL A 94 -19.23 -0.30 13.26
C VAL A 94 -19.63 -0.68 14.70
N ALA A 95 -20.79 -0.30 15.16
CA ALA A 95 -21.25 -0.63 16.50
C ALA A 95 -22.05 -1.96 16.54
N PRO A 96 -21.74 -2.89 17.48
CA PRO A 96 -20.64 -2.79 18.45
C PRO A 96 -19.27 -3.12 17.81
N LEU A 97 -18.27 -2.31 18.12
CA LEU A 97 -16.90 -2.57 17.70
C LEU A 97 -16.33 -3.80 18.43
N GLU A 98 -15.84 -4.80 17.69
CA GLU A 98 -15.27 -6.03 18.23
C GLU A 98 -13.77 -6.17 17.93
N ALA A 99 -13.29 -5.62 16.82
CA ALA A 99 -11.90 -5.79 16.42
C ALA A 99 -11.36 -4.57 15.67
N ILE A 100 -10.04 -4.43 15.70
CA ILE A 100 -9.27 -3.51 14.89
C ILE A 100 -8.16 -4.28 14.18
N LEU A 101 -8.02 -4.07 12.87
CA LEU A 101 -6.94 -4.63 12.07
C LEU A 101 -5.93 -3.52 11.75
N PHE A 102 -4.66 -3.84 11.84
CA PHE A 102 -3.57 -2.89 11.65
C PHE A 102 -2.67 -3.35 10.50
N ASP A 103 -2.40 -2.49 9.56
CA ASP A 103 -1.19 -2.62 8.78
C ASP A 103 0.04 -2.38 9.67
N ILE A 104 1.26 -2.62 9.16
CA ILE A 104 2.50 -2.47 9.92
C ILE A 104 3.32 -1.27 9.45
N ASP A 105 3.78 -1.32 8.19
CA ASP A 105 4.68 -0.32 7.63
C ASP A 105 3.93 0.97 7.32
N GLY A 106 4.40 2.11 7.84
CA GLY A 106 3.66 3.38 7.73
C GLY A 106 2.47 3.52 8.69
N THR A 107 2.03 2.42 9.29
CA THR A 107 0.87 2.36 10.20
C THR A 107 1.29 2.19 11.67
N LEU A 108 2.03 1.16 12.03
CA LEU A 108 2.59 1.02 13.40
C LEU A 108 3.89 1.80 13.55
N VAL A 109 4.68 1.88 12.50
CA VAL A 109 6.02 2.45 12.45
C VAL A 109 6.21 3.34 11.23
N ASP A 110 7.04 4.37 11.35
CA ASP A 110 7.48 5.20 10.24
C ASP A 110 8.68 4.52 9.55
N SER A 111 8.40 3.51 8.72
CA SER A 111 9.41 2.67 8.05
C SER A 111 9.80 3.14 6.64
N ASP A 112 8.98 3.93 5.99
CA ASP A 112 9.19 4.40 4.60
C ASP A 112 10.56 5.05 4.36
N PRO A 113 11.11 5.91 5.24
CA PRO A 113 12.43 6.48 5.04
C PRO A 113 13.54 5.41 5.01
N ILE A 114 13.38 4.33 5.78
CA ILE A 114 14.34 3.23 5.82
C ILE A 114 14.23 2.37 4.57
N HIS A 115 13.00 2.07 4.13
CA HIS A 115 12.74 1.37 2.88
C HIS A 115 13.25 2.17 1.68
N TYR A 116 12.95 3.48 1.61
CA TYR A 116 13.43 4.37 0.57
C TYR A 116 14.96 4.36 0.48
N TYR A 117 15.64 4.51 1.63
CA TYR A 117 17.11 4.50 1.67
C TYR A 117 17.68 3.17 1.16
N ALA A 118 17.13 2.04 1.62
CA ALA A 118 17.59 0.72 1.19
C ALA A 118 17.40 0.51 -0.32
N PHE A 119 16.24 0.87 -0.87
CA PHE A 119 15.99 0.80 -2.31
C PHE A 119 16.90 1.73 -3.10
N ARG A 120 17.04 2.99 -2.64
CA ARG A 120 17.86 3.99 -3.30
C ARG A 120 19.29 3.52 -3.51
N GLU A 121 19.91 3.04 -2.43
CA GLU A 121 21.30 2.56 -2.47
C GLU A 121 21.44 1.30 -3.34
N MET A 122 20.60 0.30 -3.10
CA MET A 122 20.73 -0.99 -3.80
C MET A 122 20.34 -0.91 -5.28
N LEU A 123 19.33 -0.11 -5.65
CA LEU A 123 18.97 0.10 -7.05
C LEU A 123 20.08 0.83 -7.81
N GLN A 124 20.73 1.80 -7.17
CA GLN A 124 21.87 2.51 -7.75
C GLN A 124 23.04 1.55 -7.99
N GLU A 125 23.36 0.65 -7.05
CA GLU A 125 24.44 -0.33 -7.17
C GLU A 125 24.26 -1.28 -8.36
N VAL A 126 23.03 -1.68 -8.66
CA VAL A 126 22.74 -2.55 -9.82
C VAL A 126 22.57 -1.82 -11.14
N GLY A 127 22.77 -0.50 -11.15
CA GLY A 127 22.68 0.34 -12.35
C GLY A 127 21.25 0.63 -12.81
N PHE A 128 20.24 0.49 -11.93
CA PHE A 128 18.87 0.89 -12.21
C PHE A 128 18.84 2.38 -12.56
N ASN A 129 17.96 2.78 -13.48
CA ASN A 129 17.86 4.16 -13.95
C ASN A 129 19.21 4.76 -14.43
N GLY A 130 20.09 3.93 -15.04
CA GLY A 130 21.40 4.37 -15.50
C GLY A 130 22.40 4.62 -14.36
N GLY A 131 22.15 4.14 -13.14
CA GLY A 131 22.96 4.35 -11.94
C GLY A 131 22.64 5.64 -11.19
N GLU A 132 21.65 6.41 -11.65
CA GLU A 132 21.15 7.56 -10.89
C GLU A 132 20.23 7.09 -9.75
N PRO A 133 20.34 7.67 -8.55
CA PRO A 133 19.51 7.29 -7.43
C PRO A 133 18.03 7.64 -7.69
N ILE A 134 17.12 6.78 -7.24
CA ILE A 134 15.68 7.04 -7.31
C ILE A 134 15.29 8.22 -6.40
N SER A 135 14.24 8.97 -6.77
CA SER A 135 13.65 10.01 -5.92
C SER A 135 12.62 9.44 -4.94
N GLU A 136 12.30 10.19 -3.88
CA GLU A 136 11.19 9.84 -2.97
C GLU A 136 9.85 9.75 -3.71
N GLU A 137 9.60 10.64 -4.67
CA GLU A 137 8.39 10.59 -5.50
C GLU A 137 8.29 9.28 -6.29
N PHE A 138 9.42 8.84 -6.87
CA PHE A 138 9.47 7.54 -7.55
C PHE A 138 9.16 6.40 -6.61
N PHE A 139 9.74 6.41 -5.40
CA PHE A 139 9.52 5.41 -4.37
C PHE A 139 8.04 5.33 -3.96
N ILE A 140 7.44 6.46 -3.59
CA ILE A 140 6.02 6.53 -3.20
C ILE A 140 5.10 6.02 -4.29
N LYS A 141 5.38 6.40 -5.54
CA LYS A 141 4.51 6.07 -6.67
C LYS A 141 4.61 4.62 -7.15
N ASN A 142 5.81 4.03 -7.07
CA ASN A 142 6.11 2.77 -7.77
C ASN A 142 6.56 1.63 -6.85
N ILE A 143 6.80 1.89 -5.56
CA ILE A 143 7.37 0.89 -4.65
C ILE A 143 6.56 0.77 -3.35
N SER A 144 6.23 1.90 -2.70
CA SER A 144 5.60 1.91 -1.38
C SER A 144 4.28 1.13 -1.38
N GLY A 145 4.09 0.26 -0.37
CA GLY A 145 2.90 -0.56 -0.21
C GLY A 145 2.77 -1.76 -1.16
N MET A 146 3.70 -1.94 -2.11
CA MET A 146 3.67 -3.10 -3.01
C MET A 146 4.29 -4.35 -2.37
N HIS A 147 3.80 -5.50 -2.81
CA HIS A 147 4.35 -6.80 -2.43
C HIS A 147 5.62 -7.12 -3.24
N ASN A 148 6.61 -7.76 -2.61
CA ASN A 148 7.92 -8.03 -3.24
C ASN A 148 7.83 -8.80 -4.57
N GLU A 149 6.88 -9.73 -4.72
CA GLU A 149 6.70 -10.47 -5.97
C GLU A 149 6.25 -9.54 -7.12
N GLU A 150 5.38 -8.57 -6.83
CA GLU A 150 4.97 -7.56 -7.80
C GLU A 150 6.14 -6.64 -8.16
N LEU A 151 6.94 -6.24 -7.16
CA LEU A 151 8.13 -5.41 -7.36
C LEU A 151 9.19 -6.10 -8.25
N CYS A 152 9.29 -7.43 -8.24
CA CYS A 152 10.15 -8.15 -9.19
C CYS A 152 9.82 -7.79 -10.63
N HIS A 153 8.55 -7.71 -10.98
CA HIS A 153 8.09 -7.42 -12.35
C HIS A 153 8.13 -5.93 -12.68
N VAL A 154 7.83 -5.08 -11.70
CA VAL A 154 7.79 -3.61 -11.88
C VAL A 154 9.20 -3.03 -12.02
N LEU A 155 10.13 -3.43 -11.16
CA LEU A 155 11.48 -2.87 -11.15
C LEU A 155 12.42 -3.57 -12.13
N PHE A 156 12.22 -4.86 -12.36
CA PHE A 156 13.15 -5.71 -13.12
C PHE A 156 12.45 -6.54 -14.20
N PRO A 157 11.71 -5.90 -15.15
CA PRO A 157 10.96 -6.62 -16.19
C PRO A 157 11.86 -7.51 -17.08
N ASP A 158 13.15 -7.13 -17.22
CA ASP A 158 14.13 -7.83 -18.08
C ASP A 158 15.02 -8.81 -17.31
N TRP A 159 14.90 -8.90 -15.98
CA TRP A 159 15.69 -9.86 -15.20
C TRP A 159 14.96 -11.20 -15.12
N ASP A 160 15.75 -12.29 -14.97
CA ASP A 160 15.16 -13.54 -14.53
C ASP A 160 14.58 -13.37 -13.11
N LEU A 161 13.49 -14.06 -12.86
CA LEU A 161 12.71 -13.90 -11.63
C LEU A 161 13.50 -14.29 -10.37
N GLN A 162 14.42 -15.28 -10.49
CA GLN A 162 15.23 -15.70 -9.35
C GLN A 162 16.22 -14.60 -8.93
N ARG A 163 16.81 -13.91 -9.89
CA ARG A 163 17.70 -12.77 -9.65
C ARG A 163 16.93 -11.60 -9.02
N ALA A 164 15.74 -11.28 -9.53
CA ALA A 164 14.90 -10.21 -8.99
C ALA A 164 14.47 -10.50 -7.55
N ARG A 165 14.01 -11.73 -7.26
CA ARG A 165 13.68 -12.16 -5.90
C ARG A 165 14.89 -12.05 -4.96
N LYS A 166 16.06 -12.52 -5.39
CA LYS A 166 17.27 -12.40 -4.57
C LYS A 166 17.62 -10.95 -4.24
N PHE A 167 17.49 -10.03 -5.18
CA PHE A 167 17.70 -8.61 -4.94
C PHE A 167 16.75 -8.09 -3.86
N LEU A 168 15.47 -8.43 -3.94
CA LEU A 168 14.49 -8.00 -2.93
C LEU A 168 14.73 -8.65 -1.57
N ASP A 169 15.13 -9.92 -1.53
CA ASP A 169 15.51 -10.59 -0.28
C ASP A 169 16.72 -9.90 0.38
N ASP A 170 17.74 -9.55 -0.41
CA ASP A 170 18.94 -8.83 0.07
C ASP A 170 18.52 -7.41 0.57
N LYS A 171 17.59 -6.74 -0.13
CA LYS A 171 17.02 -5.45 0.31
C LYS A 171 16.30 -5.60 1.66
N GLU A 172 15.54 -6.66 1.88
CA GLU A 172 14.89 -6.89 3.17
C GLU A 172 15.92 -7.16 4.30
N VAL A 173 17.03 -7.81 4.00
CA VAL A 173 18.16 -7.94 4.97
C VAL A 173 18.73 -6.57 5.33
N MET A 174 18.97 -5.70 4.33
CA MET A 174 19.43 -4.33 4.57
C MET A 174 18.42 -3.52 5.37
N PHE A 175 17.13 -3.59 5.01
CA PHE A 175 16.06 -2.94 5.77
C PHE A 175 16.08 -3.33 7.25
N ARG A 176 16.08 -4.64 7.55
CA ARG A 176 16.08 -5.12 8.94
C ARG A 176 17.27 -4.61 9.75
N LYS A 177 18.45 -4.55 9.12
CA LYS A 177 19.65 -4.01 9.79
C LYS A 177 19.49 -2.53 10.14
N LEU A 178 18.98 -1.73 9.23
CA LEU A 178 18.77 -0.30 9.46
C LEU A 178 17.61 -0.05 10.44
N ALA A 179 16.52 -0.80 10.29
CA ALA A 179 15.35 -0.67 11.13
C ALA A 179 15.64 -0.98 12.61
N ALA A 180 16.49 -1.95 12.90
CA ALA A 180 16.90 -2.28 14.26
C ALA A 180 17.49 -1.08 15.02
N GLU A 181 18.08 -0.10 14.33
CA GLU A 181 18.72 1.08 14.91
C GLU A 181 17.88 2.36 14.80
N GLN A 182 17.02 2.47 13.77
CA GLN A 182 16.43 3.73 13.36
C GLN A 182 14.91 3.79 13.43
N LEU A 183 14.24 2.61 13.52
CA LEU A 183 12.78 2.51 13.43
C LEU A 183 12.12 3.26 14.61
N LYS A 184 11.05 3.99 14.29
CA LYS A 184 10.27 4.74 15.28
C LYS A 184 8.81 4.36 15.18
N PRO A 185 8.10 4.18 16.30
CA PRO A 185 6.66 4.05 16.29
C PRO A 185 5.99 5.31 15.76
N VAL A 186 4.84 5.15 15.11
CA VAL A 186 3.96 6.28 14.79
C VAL A 186 3.52 6.95 16.09
N ALA A 187 3.50 8.29 16.10
CA ALA A 187 3.20 9.04 17.30
C ALA A 187 1.83 8.68 17.90
N GLY A 188 1.79 8.42 19.21
CA GLY A 188 0.57 8.05 19.93
C GLY A 188 0.16 6.58 19.85
N LEU A 189 0.95 5.72 19.18
CA LEU A 189 0.67 4.28 19.08
C LEU A 189 0.50 3.61 20.46
N ASP A 190 1.33 3.97 21.41
CA ASP A 190 1.28 3.46 22.79
C ASP A 190 -0.08 3.71 23.46
N LYS A 191 -0.64 4.91 23.28
CA LYS A 191 -1.95 5.28 23.81
C LYS A 191 -3.06 4.52 23.11
N LEU A 192 -2.96 4.35 21.78
CA LEU A 192 -3.93 3.57 21.02
C LEU A 192 -3.91 2.10 21.46
N CYS A 193 -2.75 1.48 21.56
CA CYS A 193 -2.62 0.09 22.01
C CYS A 193 -3.28 -0.10 23.39
N LYS A 194 -2.97 0.78 24.34
CA LYS A 194 -3.58 0.75 25.66
C LYS A 194 -5.11 0.91 25.59
N TRP A 195 -5.62 1.83 24.80
CA TRP A 195 -7.06 2.06 24.63
C TRP A 195 -7.77 0.82 24.08
N VAL A 196 -7.14 0.15 23.10
CA VAL A 196 -7.64 -1.10 22.50
C VAL A 196 -7.67 -2.23 23.51
N GLU A 197 -6.62 -2.38 24.33
CA GLU A 197 -6.52 -3.39 25.37
C GLU A 197 -7.54 -3.18 26.49
N ASP A 198 -7.67 -1.94 26.98
CA ASP A 198 -8.63 -1.57 28.03
C ASP A 198 -10.08 -1.90 27.65
N ARG A 199 -10.39 -2.00 26.34
CA ARG A 199 -11.70 -2.38 25.79
C ARG A 199 -11.82 -3.86 25.42
N GLY A 200 -10.76 -4.61 25.56
CA GLY A 200 -10.75 -6.04 25.22
C GLY A 200 -10.99 -6.32 23.73
N LEU A 201 -10.72 -5.34 22.86
CA LEU A 201 -10.93 -5.49 21.42
C LEU A 201 -9.96 -6.54 20.85
N LYS A 202 -10.43 -7.34 19.90
CA LYS A 202 -9.58 -8.24 19.13
C LYS A 202 -8.72 -7.44 18.16
N ARG A 203 -7.51 -7.91 17.87
CA ARG A 203 -6.56 -7.22 17.00
C ARG A 203 -5.68 -8.19 16.23
N ALA A 204 -5.47 -7.89 14.96
CA ALA A 204 -4.51 -8.57 14.10
C ALA A 204 -3.65 -7.54 13.36
N ALA A 205 -2.39 -7.91 13.14
CA ALA A 205 -1.53 -7.24 12.18
C ALA A 205 -1.68 -7.89 10.80
N VAL A 206 -1.77 -7.09 9.74
CA VAL A 206 -1.99 -7.55 8.35
C VAL A 206 -1.09 -6.76 7.42
N THR A 207 -0.07 -7.40 6.86
CA THR A 207 0.97 -6.69 6.09
C THR A 207 1.37 -7.41 4.81
N ASN A 208 1.84 -6.65 3.81
CA ASN A 208 2.53 -7.18 2.63
C ASN A 208 4.03 -7.41 2.87
N ALA A 209 4.58 -6.91 3.98
CA ALA A 209 5.97 -7.17 4.35
C ALA A 209 6.24 -8.67 4.55
N PRO A 210 7.46 -9.14 4.28
CA PRO A 210 7.86 -10.51 4.60
C PRO A 210 7.77 -10.78 6.11
N ARG A 211 7.44 -12.02 6.48
CA ARG A 211 7.28 -12.45 7.89
C ARG A 211 8.45 -12.03 8.80
N PRO A 212 9.73 -12.19 8.41
CA PRO A 212 10.85 -11.75 9.27
C PRO A 212 10.85 -10.26 9.58
N ASN A 213 10.35 -9.40 8.66
CA ASN A 213 10.23 -7.97 8.90
C ASN A 213 9.09 -7.69 9.89
N ALA A 214 7.91 -8.27 9.64
CA ALA A 214 6.75 -8.11 10.50
C ALA A 214 7.04 -8.53 11.95
N GLU A 215 7.63 -9.71 12.14
CA GLU A 215 8.00 -10.23 13.46
C GLU A 215 9.05 -9.35 14.15
N MET A 216 10.06 -8.88 13.42
CA MET A 216 11.06 -7.96 13.96
C MET A 216 10.42 -6.63 14.40
N ILE A 217 9.58 -6.03 13.58
CA ILE A 217 8.93 -4.74 13.90
C ILE A 217 8.04 -4.91 15.14
N ILE A 218 7.20 -5.95 15.17
CA ILE A 218 6.33 -6.25 16.32
C ILE A 218 7.16 -6.43 17.60
N SER A 219 8.31 -7.11 17.50
CA SER A 219 9.21 -7.33 18.64
C SER A 219 9.91 -6.05 19.09
N LEU A 220 10.38 -5.22 18.15
CA LEU A 220 10.99 -3.92 18.48
C LEU A 220 10.01 -2.96 19.19
N LEU A 221 8.72 -3.09 18.87
CA LEU A 221 7.65 -2.32 19.53
C LEU A 221 7.17 -2.93 20.85
N GLY A 222 7.59 -4.16 21.21
CA GLY A 222 7.10 -4.90 22.38
C GLY A 222 5.63 -5.33 22.25
N LEU A 223 5.15 -5.53 21.01
CA LEU A 223 3.75 -5.84 20.70
C LEU A 223 3.48 -7.33 20.42
N GLU A 224 4.39 -8.25 20.78
CA GLU A 224 4.24 -9.69 20.53
C GLU A 224 2.99 -10.28 21.21
N LYS A 225 2.59 -9.72 22.34
CA LYS A 225 1.39 -10.14 23.09
C LYS A 225 0.15 -9.32 22.75
N PHE A 226 0.33 -8.21 22.04
CA PHE A 226 -0.77 -7.32 21.64
C PHE A 226 -1.62 -7.95 20.55
N PHE A 227 -1.02 -8.51 19.52
CA PHE A 227 -1.73 -9.13 18.40
C PHE A 227 -2.05 -10.60 18.68
N GLN A 228 -3.32 -10.99 18.47
CA GLN A 228 -3.74 -12.39 18.50
C GLN A 228 -3.36 -13.13 17.21
N LEU A 229 -3.17 -12.39 16.10
CA LEU A 229 -2.89 -12.93 14.78
C LEU A 229 -2.01 -11.98 13.99
N VAL A 230 -1.06 -12.53 13.22
CA VAL A 230 -0.26 -11.81 12.22
C VAL A 230 -0.48 -12.48 10.87
N VAL A 231 -1.05 -11.73 9.92
CA VAL A 231 -1.33 -12.18 8.56
C VAL A 231 -0.32 -11.54 7.61
N ILE A 232 0.37 -12.38 6.84
CA ILE A 232 1.35 -11.96 5.84
C ILE A 232 0.74 -12.11 4.46
N GLY A 233 0.85 -11.09 3.61
CA GLY A 233 0.27 -11.08 2.27
C GLY A 233 0.72 -12.25 1.39
N SER A 234 2.03 -12.60 1.44
CA SER A 234 2.58 -13.75 0.70
C SER A 234 2.11 -15.13 1.19
N GLU A 235 1.43 -15.20 2.33
CA GLU A 235 0.85 -16.42 2.90
C GLU A 235 -0.67 -16.50 2.66
N CYS A 236 -1.20 -15.64 1.80
CA CYS A 236 -2.57 -15.61 1.33
C CYS A 236 -2.61 -15.96 -0.16
N ASP A 237 -3.79 -16.28 -0.67
CA ASP A 237 -3.96 -16.58 -2.11
C ASP A 237 -3.54 -15.36 -2.95
N ARG A 238 -3.86 -14.16 -2.48
CA ARG A 238 -3.45 -12.88 -3.08
C ARG A 238 -3.12 -11.88 -1.97
N ALA A 239 -2.02 -11.14 -2.14
CA ALA A 239 -1.62 -10.06 -1.26
C ALA A 239 -2.51 -8.81 -1.45
N LYS A 240 -2.38 -7.77 -0.59
CA LYS A 240 -2.96 -6.45 -0.87
C LYS A 240 -2.47 -5.96 -2.25
N PRO A 241 -3.31 -5.39 -3.09
CA PRO A 241 -4.61 -4.74 -2.83
C PRO A 241 -5.83 -5.68 -2.81
N PHE A 242 -5.67 -6.99 -2.93
CA PHE A 242 -6.77 -7.93 -2.80
C PHE A 242 -7.23 -8.07 -1.35
N PRO A 243 -8.52 -8.36 -1.09
CA PRO A 243 -9.07 -8.40 0.27
C PRO A 243 -8.64 -9.63 1.08
N ASP A 244 -8.00 -10.62 0.44
CA ASP A 244 -7.71 -11.94 1.01
C ASP A 244 -6.98 -11.86 2.37
N PRO A 245 -5.95 -11.00 2.59
CA PRO A 245 -5.29 -10.90 3.89
C PRO A 245 -6.22 -10.40 5.00
N TYR A 246 -7.06 -9.42 4.70
CA TYR A 246 -8.01 -8.89 5.67
C TYR A 246 -9.16 -9.85 5.96
N LEU A 247 -9.68 -10.54 4.94
CA LEU A 247 -10.67 -11.61 5.12
C LEU A 247 -10.13 -12.76 5.97
N LYS A 248 -8.86 -13.15 5.77
CA LYS A 248 -8.17 -14.14 6.59
C LYS A 248 -8.05 -13.69 8.05
N ALA A 249 -7.77 -12.40 8.29
CA ALA A 249 -7.71 -11.83 9.64
C ALA A 249 -9.09 -11.86 10.32
N LEU A 250 -10.17 -11.45 9.63
CA LEU A 250 -11.55 -11.54 10.15
C LEU A 250 -11.91 -12.97 10.54
N GLN A 251 -11.63 -13.94 9.66
CA GLN A 251 -11.87 -15.35 9.91
C GLN A 251 -11.07 -15.85 11.11
N GLY A 252 -9.76 -15.52 11.18
CA GLY A 252 -8.89 -15.96 12.28
C GLY A 252 -9.28 -15.39 13.63
N LEU A 253 -9.80 -14.17 13.68
CA LEU A 253 -10.33 -13.55 14.90
C LEU A 253 -11.77 -13.95 15.22
N GLY A 254 -12.50 -14.55 14.28
CA GLY A 254 -13.92 -14.88 14.43
C GLY A 254 -14.79 -13.64 14.62
N VAL A 255 -14.60 -12.62 13.78
CA VAL A 255 -15.36 -11.36 13.76
C VAL A 255 -15.89 -11.04 12.37
N SER A 256 -16.89 -10.16 12.31
CA SER A 256 -17.47 -9.69 11.03
C SER A 256 -16.82 -8.39 10.55
N SER A 257 -16.89 -8.11 9.25
CA SER A 257 -16.47 -6.81 8.70
C SER A 257 -17.30 -5.65 9.25
N GLY A 258 -18.58 -5.87 9.58
CA GLY A 258 -19.47 -4.86 10.16
C GLY A 258 -19.15 -4.45 11.60
N SER A 259 -18.32 -5.23 12.32
CA SER A 259 -17.87 -4.94 13.69
C SER A 259 -16.36 -4.66 13.77
N THR A 260 -15.73 -4.38 12.63
CA THR A 260 -14.27 -4.25 12.51
C THR A 260 -13.92 -3.07 11.62
N PHE A 261 -12.85 -2.36 11.90
CA PHE A 261 -12.26 -1.40 10.97
C PHE A 261 -10.74 -1.61 10.87
N VAL A 262 -10.13 -0.93 9.88
CA VAL A 262 -8.71 -1.08 9.54
C VAL A 262 -7.98 0.24 9.74
N PHE A 263 -6.76 0.20 10.29
CA PHE A 263 -5.78 1.28 10.16
C PHE A 263 -4.79 0.95 9.04
N GLU A 264 -4.62 1.90 8.10
CA GLU A 264 -3.80 1.76 6.90
C GLU A 264 -3.21 3.09 6.43
N ASP A 265 -2.04 3.07 5.82
CA ASP A 265 -1.39 4.26 5.26
C ASP A 265 -1.23 4.21 3.74
N SER A 266 -1.40 3.05 3.11
CA SER A 266 -1.13 2.82 1.69
C SER A 266 -2.42 2.66 0.86
N THR A 267 -2.37 3.09 -0.42
CA THR A 267 -3.49 2.87 -1.35
C THR A 267 -3.79 1.38 -1.58
N SER A 268 -2.75 0.55 -1.59
CA SER A 268 -2.87 -0.89 -1.74
C SER A 268 -3.65 -1.52 -0.58
N GLY A 269 -3.31 -1.16 0.65
CA GLY A 269 -3.97 -1.69 1.82
C GLY A 269 -5.37 -1.10 2.05
N ILE A 270 -5.57 0.19 1.76
CA ILE A 270 -6.89 0.81 1.80
C ILE A 270 -7.85 0.10 0.85
N ASN A 271 -7.43 -0.12 -0.41
CA ASN A 271 -8.22 -0.87 -1.38
C ASN A 271 -8.58 -2.28 -0.88
N ALA A 272 -7.62 -2.97 -0.24
CA ALA A 272 -7.85 -4.29 0.33
C ALA A 272 -8.87 -4.27 1.48
N GLY A 273 -8.77 -3.30 2.41
CA GLY A 273 -9.70 -3.13 3.52
C GLY A 273 -11.12 -2.80 3.06
N VAL A 274 -11.25 -1.86 2.12
CA VAL A 274 -12.53 -1.48 1.49
C VAL A 274 -13.13 -2.68 0.76
N ALA A 275 -12.34 -3.40 -0.04
CA ALA A 275 -12.79 -4.60 -0.76
C ALA A 275 -13.19 -5.75 0.19
N ALA A 276 -12.64 -5.81 1.41
CA ALA A 276 -13.06 -6.73 2.46
C ALA A 276 -14.35 -6.28 3.19
N GLY A 277 -14.91 -5.13 2.83
CA GLY A 277 -16.16 -4.61 3.38
C GLY A 277 -16.01 -3.92 4.73
N MET A 278 -14.82 -3.41 5.07
CA MET A 278 -14.56 -2.70 6.31
C MET A 278 -14.34 -1.21 6.09
N PRO A 279 -14.73 -0.35 7.02
CA PRO A 279 -14.25 1.02 7.07
C PRO A 279 -12.73 1.04 7.28
N VAL A 280 -12.06 1.99 6.63
CA VAL A 280 -10.61 2.17 6.74
C VAL A 280 -10.30 3.56 7.26
N VAL A 281 -9.52 3.64 8.31
CA VAL A 281 -8.91 4.88 8.81
C VAL A 281 -7.53 5.01 8.18
N GLY A 282 -7.37 6.00 7.32
CA GLY A 282 -6.11 6.28 6.64
C GLY A 282 -5.14 7.06 7.55
N LEU A 283 -3.87 6.64 7.61
CA LEU A 283 -2.81 7.41 8.25
C LEU A 283 -1.99 8.16 7.20
N ALA A 284 -1.98 9.49 7.29
CA ALA A 284 -1.19 10.35 6.41
C ALA A 284 0.25 10.52 6.94
N THR A 285 0.89 9.42 7.33
CA THR A 285 2.27 9.40 7.80
C THR A 285 3.23 9.87 6.71
N ARG A 286 3.06 9.39 5.50
CA ARG A 286 3.89 9.73 4.34
C ARG A 286 3.09 9.99 3.07
N ASN A 287 2.01 9.23 2.86
CA ASN A 287 1.16 9.40 1.69
C ASN A 287 0.29 10.66 1.82
N PRO A 288 0.11 11.44 0.74
CA PRO A 288 -0.77 12.59 0.75
C PRO A 288 -2.23 12.21 1.11
N GLU A 289 -2.87 12.99 1.98
CA GLU A 289 -4.25 12.77 2.41
C GLU A 289 -5.22 12.54 1.22
N LYS A 290 -5.07 13.35 0.16
CA LYS A 290 -5.89 13.20 -1.04
C LYS A 290 -5.78 11.81 -1.67
N LEU A 291 -4.58 11.23 -1.69
CA LEU A 291 -4.34 9.90 -2.26
C LEU A 291 -5.08 8.82 -1.45
N LEU A 292 -5.09 8.95 -0.12
CA LEU A 292 -5.77 8.03 0.78
C LEU A 292 -7.29 8.16 0.65
N LEU A 293 -7.81 9.39 0.55
CA LEU A 293 -9.24 9.65 0.32
C LEU A 293 -9.70 9.09 -1.03
N ASP A 294 -8.92 9.29 -2.10
CA ASP A 294 -9.22 8.77 -3.42
C ASP A 294 -9.22 7.22 -3.45
N ALA A 295 -8.46 6.58 -2.57
CA ALA A 295 -8.44 5.12 -2.39
C ALA A 295 -9.66 4.58 -1.60
N GLY A 296 -10.46 5.45 -0.98
CA GLY A 296 -11.72 5.09 -0.33
C GLY A 296 -11.68 4.99 1.18
N THR A 297 -10.73 5.66 1.86
CA THR A 297 -10.73 5.76 3.32
C THR A 297 -12.01 6.42 3.83
N THR A 298 -12.51 5.93 4.95
CA THR A 298 -13.64 6.51 5.67
C THR A 298 -13.26 7.85 6.28
N MET A 299 -12.04 7.96 6.79
CA MET A 299 -11.43 9.17 7.33
C MET A 299 -9.91 9.08 7.25
N VAL A 300 -9.23 10.21 7.33
CA VAL A 300 -7.77 10.30 7.39
C VAL A 300 -7.36 11.00 8.67
N ILE A 301 -6.33 10.47 9.33
CA ILE A 301 -5.65 11.07 10.48
C ILE A 301 -4.17 11.21 10.15
N LYS A 302 -3.49 12.16 10.77
CA LYS A 302 -2.05 12.32 10.61
C LYS A 302 -1.27 11.24 11.37
N ASP A 303 -1.66 11.03 12.62
CA ASP A 303 -1.09 10.04 13.52
C ASP A 303 -2.08 9.76 14.67
N TYR A 304 -1.73 8.90 15.62
CA TYR A 304 -2.59 8.52 16.74
C TYR A 304 -2.66 9.54 17.89
N THR A 305 -2.01 10.69 17.76
CA THR A 305 -2.17 11.80 18.73
C THR A 305 -3.43 12.60 18.45
N GLU A 306 -3.99 12.51 17.25
CA GLU A 306 -5.29 13.09 16.95
C GLU A 306 -6.40 12.40 17.74
N SER A 307 -7.44 13.16 18.10
CA SER A 307 -8.51 12.66 18.96
C SER A 307 -9.47 11.75 18.21
N ILE A 308 -9.03 10.49 17.95
CA ILE A 308 -9.89 9.45 17.39
C ILE A 308 -10.74 8.76 18.46
N TYR A 309 -10.40 8.92 19.73
CA TYR A 309 -11.02 8.21 20.86
C TYR A 309 -12.47 8.60 21.14
N GLY A 310 -12.92 9.74 20.62
CA GLY A 310 -14.33 10.15 20.66
C GLY A 310 -15.12 9.69 19.44
N LEU A 311 -14.46 9.11 18.44
CA LEU A 311 -15.05 8.62 17.19
C LEU A 311 -15.18 7.08 17.18
N LEU A 312 -14.51 6.42 18.12
CA LEU A 312 -14.50 5.01 18.43
C LEU A 312 -15.23 4.76 19.75
#